data_6bfbb3c18a5e79ea18b664f21adadc64
#
_entry.id   6bfbb3c18a5e79ea18b664f21adadc64
#
_cell.length_a   1.000
_cell.length_b   1.000
_cell.length_c   1.000
_cell.angle_alpha   90.00
_cell.angle_beta   90.00
_cell.angle_gamma   90.00
#
_symmetry.space_group_name_H-M   'P 1'
#
loop_
_entity.id
_entity.type
_entity.pdbx_description
1 polymer ?
#
loop_
_entity_poly.entity_id
_entity_poly.type
_entity_poly.pdbx_seq_one_letter_code
_entity_poly.pdbx_strand_id
1 'polypeptide(L)'
;MKRLLLALLLVSSTAFAWEPTKPVTVIVGNTPGAGNEIAFRKLAEIVHNKYPNFNYVVQNLPGADSAVCNNRFLDAAPDGYTINLPS
;
A
#
# COMPACT_ATOMS: atom_id res chain seq x y z
N MET A 1 2.51 12.12 -41.07
CA MET A 1 3.10 12.68 -39.86
C MET A 1 2.08 12.92 -38.76
N LYS A 2 0.92 13.50 -39.05
CA LYS A 2 -0.13 13.72 -38.03
C LYS A 2 -0.68 12.43 -37.44
N ARG A 3 -0.72 11.34 -38.20
CA ARG A 3 -1.20 10.03 -37.72
C ARG A 3 -0.24 9.35 -36.75
N LEU A 4 1.05 9.58 -36.87
CA LEU A 4 2.06 9.05 -35.97
C LEU A 4 2.04 9.76 -34.63
N LEU A 5 1.78 11.05 -34.56
CA LEU A 5 1.63 11.82 -33.34
C LEU A 5 0.40 11.40 -32.53
N LEU A 6 -0.71 11.10 -33.23
CA LEU A 6 -1.92 10.58 -32.59
C LEU A 6 -1.71 9.19 -31.99
N ALA A 7 -0.98 8.31 -32.66
CA ALA A 7 -0.65 6.99 -32.15
C ALA A 7 0.24 7.05 -30.90
N LEU A 8 1.20 7.96 -30.86
CA LEU A 8 2.04 8.20 -29.70
C LEU A 8 1.26 8.73 -28.49
N LEU A 9 0.29 9.60 -28.71
CA LEU A 9 -0.58 10.10 -27.66
C LEU A 9 -1.49 9.01 -27.09
N LEU A 10 -1.99 8.11 -27.92
CA LEU A 10 -2.79 6.97 -27.49
C LEU A 10 -1.98 5.96 -26.66
N VAL A 11 -0.71 5.71 -27.02
CA VAL A 11 0.18 4.82 -26.27
C VAL A 11 0.54 5.43 -24.91
N SER A 12 0.74 6.76 -24.82
CA SER A 12 1.03 7.41 -23.56
C SER A 12 -0.17 7.45 -22.61
N SER A 13 -1.40 7.41 -23.11
CA SER A 13 -2.61 7.40 -22.28
C SER A 13 -2.92 6.04 -21.67
N THR A 14 -2.30 4.94 -22.14
CA THR A 14 -2.47 3.60 -21.57
C THR A 14 -1.51 3.32 -20.40
N ALA A 15 -0.57 4.23 -20.14
CA ALA A 15 0.42 4.06 -19.11
C ALA A 15 -0.13 4.46 -17.74
N PHE A 16 -0.96 3.67 -17.20
CA PHE A 16 -0.91 3.59 -15.85
C PHE A 16 -1.91 3.93 -14.86
N ALA A 17 -2.70 3.18 -14.39
CA ALA A 17 -3.12 3.17 -13.01
C ALA A 17 -2.68 1.85 -12.39
N TRP A 18 -1.81 1.89 -11.38
CA TRP A 18 -1.58 0.71 -10.57
C TRP A 18 -2.89 0.37 -9.86
N GLU A 19 -3.45 -0.80 -10.14
CA GLU A 19 -4.64 -1.30 -9.46
C GLU A 19 -4.26 -2.53 -8.66
N PRO A 20 -4.53 -2.57 -7.34
CA PRO A 20 -4.22 -3.74 -6.54
C PRO A 20 -5.06 -4.93 -6.97
N THR A 21 -4.41 -6.07 -7.19
CA THR A 21 -5.05 -7.34 -7.57
C THR A 21 -5.17 -8.29 -6.38
N LYS A 22 -4.59 -7.94 -5.23
CA LYS A 22 -4.63 -8.71 -3.98
C LYS A 22 -4.58 -7.75 -2.81
N PRO A 23 -4.94 -8.19 -1.59
CA PRO A 23 -4.87 -7.31 -0.44
C PRO A 23 -3.46 -6.81 -0.13
N VAL A 24 -3.37 -5.57 0.31
CA VAL A 24 -2.10 -4.96 0.76
C VAL A 24 -1.87 -5.37 2.21
N THR A 25 -0.68 -5.87 2.53
CA THR A 25 -0.29 -6.20 3.89
C THR A 25 0.28 -4.96 4.57
N VAL A 26 -0.26 -4.59 5.72
CA VAL A 26 0.22 -3.46 6.50
C VAL A 26 0.85 -3.99 7.78
N ILE A 27 2.16 -3.83 7.91
CA ILE A 27 2.91 -4.25 9.08
C ILE A 27 2.97 -3.08 10.06
N VAL A 28 2.46 -3.29 11.26
CA VAL A 28 2.38 -2.25 12.29
C VAL A 28 3.30 -2.62 13.45
N GLY A 29 4.17 -1.69 13.84
CA GLY A 29 5.15 -1.89 14.91
C GLY A 29 4.61 -1.72 16.32
N ASN A 30 3.32 -1.52 16.46
CA ASN A 30 2.66 -1.36 17.76
C ASN A 30 1.69 -2.50 18.02
N THR A 31 1.26 -2.62 19.30
CA THR A 31 0.16 -3.50 19.65
C THR A 31 -1.14 -3.00 18.99
N PRO A 32 -2.14 -3.89 18.79
CA PRO A 32 -3.42 -3.48 18.21
C PRO A 32 -4.08 -2.35 18.98
N GLY A 33 -4.65 -1.39 18.25
CA GLY A 33 -5.34 -0.26 18.84
C GLY A 33 -4.48 0.97 19.12
N ALA A 34 -3.19 0.95 18.76
CA ALA A 34 -2.32 2.11 18.92
C ALA A 34 -2.75 3.26 17.98
N GLY A 35 -2.34 4.49 18.33
CA GLY A 35 -2.79 5.68 17.61
C GLY A 35 -2.47 5.70 16.13
N ASN A 36 -1.29 5.23 15.74
CA ASN A 36 -0.90 5.17 14.33
C ASN A 36 -1.72 4.16 13.54
N GLU A 37 -2.08 3.03 14.16
CA GLU A 37 -2.95 2.04 13.53
C GLU A 37 -4.36 2.59 13.34
N ILE A 38 -4.90 3.26 14.34
CA ILE A 38 -6.24 3.87 14.26
C ILE A 38 -6.27 4.91 13.13
N ALA A 39 -5.25 5.77 13.05
CA ALA A 39 -5.14 6.76 11.99
C ALA A 39 -5.06 6.09 10.60
N PHE A 40 -4.28 5.03 10.48
CA PHE A 40 -4.18 4.28 9.23
C PHE A 40 -5.53 3.67 8.82
N ARG A 41 -6.25 3.06 9.78
CA ARG A 41 -7.55 2.44 9.48
C ARG A 41 -8.56 3.46 8.99
N LYS A 42 -8.56 4.67 9.54
CA LYS A 42 -9.41 5.75 9.07
C LYS A 42 -9.08 6.15 7.64
N LEU A 43 -7.80 6.31 7.34
CA LEU A 43 -7.34 6.64 6.00
C LEU A 43 -7.68 5.52 5.01
N ALA A 44 -7.46 4.27 5.39
CA ALA A 44 -7.72 3.10 4.56
C ALA A 44 -9.22 2.96 4.25
N GLU A 45 -10.09 3.29 5.19
CA GLU A 45 -11.53 3.30 4.98
C GLU A 45 -11.92 4.32 3.91
N ILE A 46 -11.36 5.52 3.98
CA ILE A 46 -11.60 6.57 2.97
C ILE A 46 -11.13 6.11 1.59
N VAL A 47 -9.94 5.51 1.52
CA VAL A 47 -9.38 5.01 0.26
C VAL A 47 -10.24 3.88 -0.29
N HIS A 48 -10.67 2.95 0.55
CA HIS A 48 -11.52 1.82 0.12
C HIS A 48 -12.86 2.31 -0.43
N ASN A 49 -13.46 3.33 0.19
CA ASN A 49 -14.73 3.88 -0.28
C ASN A 49 -14.59 4.50 -1.66
N LYS A 50 -13.45 5.12 -1.95
CA LYS A 50 -13.18 5.72 -3.26
C LYS A 50 -12.70 4.69 -4.27
N TYR A 51 -11.93 3.69 -3.84
CA TYR A 51 -11.35 2.65 -4.67
C TYR A 51 -11.71 1.29 -4.09
N PRO A 52 -12.88 0.72 -4.42
CA PRO A 52 -13.36 -0.52 -3.79
C PRO A 52 -12.45 -1.73 -3.96
N ASN A 53 -11.54 -1.70 -4.95
CA ASN A 53 -10.56 -2.78 -5.16
C ASN A 53 -9.40 -2.73 -4.17
N PHE A 54 -9.28 -1.64 -3.41
CA PHE A 54 -8.26 -1.54 -2.37
C PHE A 54 -8.72 -2.26 -1.11
N ASN A 55 -8.05 -3.36 -0.79
CA ASN A 55 -8.25 -4.11 0.45
C ASN A 55 -6.92 -4.22 1.19
N TYR A 56 -6.96 -4.34 2.50
CA TYR A 56 -5.76 -4.42 3.31
C TYR A 56 -5.92 -5.39 4.46
N VAL A 57 -4.79 -5.94 4.91
CA VAL A 57 -4.71 -6.80 6.08
C VAL A 57 -3.66 -6.22 7.02
N VAL A 58 -4.01 -6.03 8.28
CA VAL A 58 -3.09 -5.50 9.29
C VAL A 58 -2.42 -6.63 10.02
N GLN A 59 -1.09 -6.57 10.12
CA GLN A 59 -0.28 -7.50 10.89
C GLN A 59 0.49 -6.70 11.95
N ASN A 60 0.16 -6.92 13.23
CA ASN A 60 0.82 -6.24 14.33
C ASN A 60 2.06 -7.05 14.75
N LEU A 61 3.23 -6.42 14.64
CA LEU A 61 4.50 -7.02 15.03
C LEU A 61 5.24 -6.07 15.98
N PRO A 62 4.80 -5.97 17.25
CA PRO A 62 5.46 -5.12 18.23
C PRO A 62 6.77 -5.73 18.71
N GLY A 63 7.64 -4.91 19.26
CA GLY A 63 8.84 -5.35 19.92
C GLY A 63 10.11 -4.69 19.41
N ALA A 64 11.12 -4.63 20.28
CA ALA A 64 12.44 -4.11 19.99
C ALA A 64 12.44 -2.73 19.32
N ASP A 65 11.56 -1.84 19.76
CA ASP A 65 11.43 -0.46 19.27
C ASP A 65 11.29 -0.43 17.73
N SER A 66 10.34 -1.20 17.23
CA SER A 66 10.05 -1.35 15.79
C SER A 66 11.04 -2.20 14.99
N ALA A 67 12.08 -2.76 15.63
CA ALA A 67 13.05 -3.57 14.90
C ALA A 67 12.41 -4.84 14.31
N VAL A 68 11.46 -5.45 15.02
CA VAL A 68 10.77 -6.65 14.54
C VAL A 68 9.98 -6.34 13.27
N CYS A 69 9.17 -5.29 13.27
CA CYS A 69 8.36 -4.93 12.10
C CYS A 69 9.24 -4.46 10.93
N ASN A 70 10.29 -3.70 11.21
CA ASN A 70 11.21 -3.22 10.17
C ASN A 70 11.93 -4.38 9.49
N ASN A 71 12.41 -5.36 10.25
CA ASN A 71 13.05 -6.54 9.68
C ASN A 71 12.10 -7.37 8.83
N ARG A 72 10.88 -7.53 9.29
CA ARG A 72 9.84 -8.23 8.53
C ARG A 72 9.55 -7.50 7.20
N PHE A 73 9.48 -6.19 7.25
CA PHE A 73 9.25 -5.39 6.05
C PHE A 73 10.41 -5.52 5.04
N LEU A 74 11.66 -5.53 5.52
CA LEU A 74 12.82 -5.68 4.65
C LEU A 74 12.86 -7.04 3.94
N ASP A 75 12.27 -8.08 4.55
CA ASP A 75 12.19 -9.41 3.94
C ASP A 75 11.04 -9.55 2.94
N ALA A 76 10.14 -8.57 2.89
CA ALA A 76 9.00 -8.63 1.98
C ALA A 76 9.42 -8.33 0.54
N ALA A 77 8.68 -8.88 -0.42
CA ALA A 77 8.93 -8.61 -1.83
C ALA A 77 8.66 -7.13 -2.14
N PRO A 78 9.52 -6.47 -2.95
CA PRO A 78 9.35 -5.05 -3.29
C PRO A 78 8.33 -4.87 -4.42
N ASP A 79 7.10 -5.33 -4.21
CA ASP A 79 6.04 -5.34 -5.22
C ASP A 79 4.95 -4.31 -4.97
N GLY A 80 5.07 -3.47 -3.94
CA GLY A 80 4.08 -2.48 -3.58
C GLY A 80 2.91 -3.02 -2.76
N TYR A 81 2.93 -4.30 -2.36
CA TYR A 81 1.85 -4.91 -1.58
C TYR A 81 2.17 -5.06 -0.10
N THR A 82 3.23 -4.43 0.37
CA THR A 82 3.59 -4.42 1.80
C THR A 82 3.92 -3.00 2.23
N ILE A 83 3.23 -2.52 3.26
CA ILE A 83 3.44 -1.20 3.85
C ILE A 83 3.93 -1.39 5.28
N ASN A 84 4.86 -0.57 5.71
CA ASN A 84 5.41 -0.59 7.05
C ASN A 84 4.98 0.65 7.83
N LEU A 85 4.43 0.43 9.02
CA LEU A 85 4.05 1.48 9.96
C LEU A 85 4.80 1.26 11.29
N PRO A 86 6.05 1.72 11.39
CA PRO A 86 6.79 1.59 12.64
C PRO A 86 6.20 2.48 13.75
N SER A 87 6.49 2.12 14.99
CA SER A 87 6.07 2.89 16.14
C SER A 87 6.83 4.20 16.30
#